data_03c764e8ab9b961afadb7bd26b782c26
#
_entry.id   03c764e8ab9b961afadb7bd26b782c26
#
_cell.length_a   1.000
_cell.length_b   1.000
_cell.length_c   1.000
_cell.angle_alpha   90.00
_cell.angle_beta   90.00
_cell.angle_gamma   90.00
#
_symmetry.space_group_name_H-M   'P 1'
#
loop_
_entity.id
_entity.type
_entity.pdbx_description
1 polymer ?
#
loop_
_entity_poly.entity_id
_entity_poly.type
_entity_poly.pdbx_seq_one_letter_code
_entity_poly.pdbx_strand_id
1 'polypeptide(L)'
;MDCAPAVICFHHLMHRSPRSVAPLVVLLGITLHGASLAGDIALPAKGVFPADNPWNRDISRDPVDPNSAALVKGIGLDKSLHPDFGTTYNGAPNGIPFIVVGAGQPRVPVQFQYKDESDPGPYPVPADAPIEGGPAAKGDRHVIVIDRDAWKLYELFSARPGADGKSWHAGSGAIFDLSSNKLRPAGWTSADAAGLPIFPGLVRYDEAVEKKAINHALRFTCVRTRRAYVPPATHFASRLTDANLPPMGMRVRLRADFDISKFPASAQVILTALKKYGMIVADNGSDWFLSGAPDPRWNDDELNTLKRVKGRDFEVIQIPVPVTR
;
A
#
# COMPACT_ATOMS: atom_id res chain seq x y z
N MET A 1 44.18 -24.45 54.16
CA MET A 1 44.60 -23.58 55.26
C MET A 1 43.48 -22.61 55.43
N ASP A 2 42.64 -22.98 56.23
CA ASP A 2 42.23 -22.69 57.61
C ASP A 2 41.20 -21.54 57.63
N CYS A 3 40.02 -21.94 57.91
CA CYS A 3 39.29 -22.13 59.15
C CYS A 3 38.52 -20.89 59.62
N ALA A 4 37.26 -21.13 59.79
CA ALA A 4 36.28 -20.32 60.52
C ALA A 4 36.66 -20.18 62.00
N PRO A 5 35.99 -19.50 62.93
CA PRO A 5 34.58 -19.85 63.24
C PRO A 5 33.64 -18.70 63.69
N ALA A 6 32.40 -19.14 63.91
CA ALA A 6 31.22 -18.48 64.43
C ALA A 6 31.35 -17.98 65.88
N VAL A 7 30.53 -16.96 66.27
CA VAL A 7 30.00 -16.81 67.64
C VAL A 7 28.56 -16.31 67.60
N ILE A 8 27.72 -17.07 68.28
CA ILE A 8 26.32 -16.85 68.63
C ILE A 8 26.23 -15.90 69.80
N CYS A 9 25.26 -14.99 69.90
CA CYS A 9 24.65 -14.65 71.19
C CYS A 9 23.21 -14.08 71.02
N PHE A 10 22.45 -14.46 72.02
CA PHE A 10 21.01 -14.50 72.17
C PHE A 10 20.38 -13.21 72.73
N HIS A 11 19.06 -13.11 72.55
CA HIS A 11 17.96 -12.50 73.33
C HIS A 11 17.67 -10.99 73.18
N HIS A 12 16.50 -10.59 72.73
CA HIS A 12 15.35 -10.29 73.61
C HIS A 12 14.06 -10.07 72.81
N LEU A 13 13.01 -10.77 73.24
CA LEU A 13 11.63 -10.58 72.82
C LEU A 13 11.12 -9.21 73.26
N MET A 14 10.41 -8.48 72.40
CA MET A 14 9.29 -7.66 72.80
C MET A 14 8.18 -7.69 71.73
N HIS A 15 7.01 -8.18 72.16
CA HIS A 15 5.74 -8.18 71.46
C HIS A 15 5.29 -6.73 71.15
N ARG A 16 5.00 -6.45 69.91
CA ARG A 16 4.07 -5.41 69.51
C ARG A 16 3.20 -5.90 68.38
N SER A 17 1.87 -5.75 68.57
CA SER A 17 0.77 -6.12 67.71
C SER A 17 0.86 -5.56 66.28
N PRO A 18 0.37 -6.28 65.28
CA PRO A 18 0.38 -5.81 63.89
C PRO A 18 -0.78 -4.83 63.65
N ARG A 19 -0.45 -3.58 63.26
CA ARG A 19 -1.38 -2.68 62.57
C ARG A 19 -1.49 -3.13 61.14
N SER A 20 -2.68 -3.59 60.80
CA SER A 20 -3.10 -3.88 59.43
C SER A 20 -3.00 -2.63 58.54
N VAL A 21 -2.06 -2.62 57.63
CA VAL A 21 -1.98 -1.65 56.51
C VAL A 21 -2.50 -2.37 55.26
N ALA A 22 -3.67 -2.06 54.84
CA ALA A 22 -4.22 -2.54 53.58
C ALA A 22 -3.41 -1.94 52.42
N PRO A 23 -2.96 -2.73 51.41
CA PRO A 23 -2.32 -2.19 50.24
C PRO A 23 -3.39 -1.50 49.36
N LEU A 24 -3.22 -0.21 49.12
CA LEU A 24 -3.97 0.52 48.08
C LEU A 24 -3.46 0.01 46.73
N VAL A 25 -4.23 -0.89 46.10
CA VAL A 25 -4.02 -1.29 44.72
C VAL A 25 -4.51 -0.17 43.83
N VAL A 26 -3.60 0.67 43.37
CA VAL A 26 -3.86 1.60 42.28
C VAL A 26 -3.91 0.78 40.98
N LEU A 27 -5.10 0.43 40.55
CA LEU A 27 -5.33 -0.09 39.20
C LEU A 27 -5.06 1.08 38.20
N LEU A 28 -3.84 1.12 37.68
CA LEU A 28 -3.55 1.91 36.50
C LEU A 28 -4.28 1.26 35.32
N GLY A 29 -5.45 1.79 35.02
CA GLY A 29 -6.19 1.43 33.81
C GLY A 29 -5.38 1.87 32.59
N ILE A 30 -4.58 0.97 32.01
CA ILE A 30 -4.01 1.14 30.68
C ILE A 30 -5.20 1.00 29.71
N THR A 31 -5.80 2.11 29.35
CA THR A 31 -6.67 2.16 28.19
C THR A 31 -5.78 1.91 26.96
N LEU A 32 -5.73 0.66 26.51
CA LEU A 32 -5.28 0.35 25.16
C LEU A 32 -6.21 1.10 24.20
N HIS A 33 -5.81 2.29 23.76
CA HIS A 33 -6.35 2.87 22.57
C HIS A 33 -5.88 1.99 21.42
N GLY A 34 -6.67 0.96 21.11
CA GLY A 34 -6.54 0.25 19.85
C GLY A 34 -6.73 1.29 18.75
N ALA A 35 -5.64 1.68 18.09
CA ALA A 35 -5.73 2.41 16.86
C ALA A 35 -6.58 1.56 15.91
N SER A 36 -7.81 2.01 15.62
CA SER A 36 -8.65 1.46 14.57
C SER A 36 -7.91 1.72 13.27
N LEU A 37 -7.21 0.71 12.75
CA LEU A 37 -6.42 0.79 11.52
C LEU A 37 -7.27 0.87 10.25
N ALA A 38 -8.58 0.76 10.38
CA ALA A 38 -9.54 1.04 9.33
C ALA A 38 -10.78 1.64 9.99
N GLY A 39 -10.83 2.94 10.10
CA GLY A 39 -12.11 3.59 10.34
C GLY A 39 -13.09 3.16 9.25
N ASP A 40 -14.32 2.82 9.61
CA ASP A 40 -15.43 2.57 8.67
C ASP A 40 -15.57 3.77 7.71
N ILE A 41 -14.87 3.68 6.58
CA ILE A 41 -14.89 4.72 5.58
C ILE A 41 -15.77 4.24 4.46
N ALA A 42 -17.00 4.65 4.50
CA ALA A 42 -17.85 4.60 3.33
C ALA A 42 -17.24 5.51 2.25
N LEU A 43 -16.31 4.96 1.48
CA LEU A 43 -15.92 5.56 0.21
C LEU A 43 -17.20 5.69 -0.63
N PRO A 44 -17.38 6.78 -1.40
CA PRO A 44 -18.57 6.94 -2.21
C PRO A 44 -18.84 5.69 -3.04
N ALA A 45 -20.08 5.28 -3.14
CA ALA A 45 -20.50 4.15 -3.97
C ALA A 45 -20.12 4.33 -5.47
N LYS A 46 -19.75 5.54 -5.85
CA LYS A 46 -19.36 5.93 -7.22
C LYS A 46 -17.92 5.55 -7.61
N GLY A 47 -17.15 4.91 -6.72
CA GLY A 47 -15.71 4.69 -6.95
C GLY A 47 -14.85 5.89 -6.54
N VAL A 48 -13.52 5.73 -6.66
CA VAL A 48 -12.55 6.73 -6.22
C VAL A 48 -12.47 7.90 -7.20
N PHE A 49 -12.45 7.61 -8.50
CA PHE A 49 -12.37 8.58 -9.60
C PHE A 49 -13.67 8.66 -10.41
N PRO A 50 -13.82 9.65 -11.31
CA PRO A 50 -14.90 9.70 -12.29
C PRO A 50 -15.02 8.39 -13.08
N ALA A 51 -16.22 8.07 -13.55
CA ALA A 51 -16.51 6.78 -14.20
C ALA A 51 -15.66 6.54 -15.47
N ASP A 52 -15.29 7.59 -16.16
CA ASP A 52 -14.47 7.58 -17.40
C ASP A 52 -12.95 7.61 -17.13
N ASN A 53 -12.55 7.53 -15.85
CA ASN A 53 -11.13 7.49 -15.51
C ASN A 53 -10.47 6.22 -16.07
N PRO A 54 -9.20 6.28 -16.55
CA PRO A 54 -8.45 5.11 -17.02
C PRO A 54 -8.42 3.94 -16.04
N TRP A 55 -8.42 4.18 -14.73
CA TRP A 55 -8.46 3.12 -13.73
C TRP A 55 -9.77 2.30 -13.79
N ASN A 56 -10.89 2.92 -14.16
CA ASN A 56 -12.22 2.31 -14.19
C ASN A 56 -12.56 1.66 -15.55
N ARG A 57 -11.66 1.81 -16.54
CA ARG A 57 -11.92 1.33 -17.90
C ARG A 57 -11.93 -0.20 -17.98
N ASP A 58 -13.00 -0.78 -18.49
CA ASP A 58 -13.08 -2.19 -18.84
C ASP A 58 -12.20 -2.48 -20.05
N ILE A 59 -11.20 -3.36 -19.88
CA ILE A 59 -10.25 -3.74 -20.92
C ILE A 59 -10.42 -5.19 -21.37
N SER A 60 -11.48 -5.87 -20.94
CA SER A 60 -11.69 -7.30 -21.20
C SER A 60 -11.75 -7.65 -22.70
N ARG A 61 -12.06 -6.66 -23.55
CA ARG A 61 -12.14 -6.79 -25.01
C ARG A 61 -11.06 -6.03 -25.77
N ASP A 62 -10.15 -5.38 -25.07
CA ASP A 62 -9.06 -4.66 -25.74
C ASP A 62 -8.16 -5.60 -26.53
N PRO A 63 -7.60 -5.19 -27.65
CA PRO A 63 -6.66 -6.01 -28.40
C PRO A 63 -5.39 -6.28 -27.58
N VAL A 64 -4.84 -7.47 -27.76
CA VAL A 64 -3.55 -7.87 -27.17
C VAL A 64 -2.41 -7.21 -27.93
N ASP A 65 -1.42 -6.70 -27.22
CA ASP A 65 -0.22 -6.12 -27.84
C ASP A 65 0.56 -7.17 -28.63
N PRO A 66 0.99 -6.87 -29.86
CA PRO A 66 1.79 -7.82 -30.66
C PRO A 66 3.05 -8.31 -29.95
N ASN A 67 3.63 -7.51 -29.05
CA ASN A 67 4.82 -7.87 -28.26
C ASN A 67 4.46 -8.46 -26.88
N SER A 68 3.19 -8.73 -26.60
CA SER A 68 2.72 -9.20 -25.29
C SER A 68 3.56 -10.36 -24.75
N ALA A 69 3.83 -11.39 -25.57
CA ALA A 69 4.60 -12.56 -25.14
C ALA A 69 6.04 -12.19 -24.70
N ALA A 70 6.70 -11.27 -25.41
CA ALA A 70 8.04 -10.82 -25.08
C ALA A 70 8.05 -9.98 -23.80
N LEU A 71 7.08 -9.09 -23.62
CA LEU A 71 6.94 -8.23 -22.43
C LEU A 71 6.65 -9.08 -21.18
N VAL A 72 5.70 -10.02 -21.24
CA VAL A 72 5.42 -10.94 -20.14
C VAL A 72 6.64 -11.80 -19.80
N LYS A 73 7.37 -12.28 -20.80
CA LYS A 73 8.64 -13.00 -20.61
C LYS A 73 9.68 -12.11 -19.92
N GLY A 74 9.74 -10.82 -20.26
CA GLY A 74 10.65 -9.84 -19.66
C GLY A 74 10.41 -9.65 -18.15
N ILE A 75 9.17 -9.82 -17.68
CA ILE A 75 8.82 -9.81 -16.24
C ILE A 75 9.07 -11.21 -15.63
N GLY A 76 8.67 -12.29 -16.32
CA GLY A 76 8.89 -13.65 -15.89
C GLY A 76 7.66 -14.54 -16.01
N LEU A 77 7.72 -15.51 -16.94
CA LEU A 77 6.59 -16.40 -17.26
C LEU A 77 6.18 -17.31 -16.11
N ASP A 78 7.14 -17.80 -15.34
CA ASP A 78 6.93 -18.81 -14.29
C ASP A 78 6.82 -18.19 -12.89
N LYS A 79 7.05 -16.88 -12.76
CA LYS A 79 6.89 -16.16 -11.50
C LYS A 79 5.42 -16.06 -11.14
N SER A 80 5.15 -16.20 -9.85
CA SER A 80 3.79 -16.17 -9.31
C SER A 80 3.29 -14.74 -9.15
N LEU A 81 1.99 -14.54 -9.36
CA LEU A 81 1.29 -13.39 -8.81
C LEU A 81 1.40 -13.44 -7.29
N HIS A 82 2.00 -12.43 -6.69
CA HIS A 82 2.24 -12.37 -5.25
C HIS A 82 1.35 -11.30 -4.62
N PRO A 83 0.41 -11.66 -3.75
CA PRO A 83 -0.30 -10.66 -2.94
C PRO A 83 0.67 -10.04 -1.95
N ASP A 84 1.00 -8.78 -2.14
CA ASP A 84 1.89 -8.01 -1.26
C ASP A 84 1.04 -7.21 -0.24
N PHE A 85 0.09 -7.92 0.34
CA PHE A 85 -0.84 -7.43 1.35
C PHE A 85 -1.49 -8.61 2.10
N GLY A 86 -2.08 -8.32 3.24
CA GLY A 86 -2.72 -9.31 4.09
C GLY A 86 -2.91 -8.80 5.51
N THR A 87 -2.78 -9.69 6.49
CA THR A 87 -2.90 -9.33 7.91
C THR A 87 -1.60 -8.69 8.41
N THR A 88 -0.54 -9.46 8.54
CA THR A 88 0.75 -9.01 9.08
C THR A 88 1.92 -9.69 8.39
N TYR A 89 3.03 -8.95 8.29
CA TYR A 89 4.31 -9.47 7.85
C TYR A 89 5.43 -8.88 8.72
N ASN A 90 6.32 -9.73 9.23
CA ASN A 90 7.42 -9.35 10.13
C ASN A 90 6.98 -8.47 11.34
N GLY A 91 5.79 -8.73 11.88
CA GLY A 91 5.29 -8.02 13.06
C GLY A 91 4.66 -6.65 12.77
N ALA A 92 4.48 -6.28 11.50
CA ALA A 92 3.80 -5.07 11.07
C ALA A 92 2.62 -5.40 10.14
N PRO A 93 1.64 -4.48 9.96
CA PRO A 93 0.60 -4.64 8.96
C PRO A 93 1.19 -4.87 7.57
N ASN A 94 0.69 -5.88 6.84
CA ASN A 94 1.18 -6.25 5.51
C ASN A 94 0.42 -5.52 4.41
N GLY A 95 1.08 -4.60 3.70
CA GLY A 95 0.53 -3.80 2.61
C GLY A 95 0.65 -2.31 2.85
N ILE A 96 0.07 -1.51 1.97
CA ILE A 96 0.14 -0.06 1.99
C ILE A 96 -1.08 0.50 2.72
N PRO A 97 -0.92 1.00 3.97
CA PRO A 97 -2.04 1.50 4.76
C PRO A 97 -2.50 2.87 4.29
N PHE A 98 -3.73 3.22 4.60
CA PHE A 98 -4.29 4.55 4.37
C PHE A 98 -5.14 5.00 5.55
N ILE A 99 -5.34 6.31 5.63
CA ILE A 99 -6.25 6.92 6.60
C ILE A 99 -7.17 7.92 5.87
N VAL A 100 -8.40 8.06 6.39
CA VAL A 100 -9.31 9.09 5.89
C VAL A 100 -9.52 10.13 6.97
N VAL A 101 -9.45 11.37 6.53
CA VAL A 101 -9.62 12.55 7.38
C VAL A 101 -10.79 13.41 6.88
N GLY A 102 -11.32 14.22 7.77
CA GLY A 102 -12.32 15.24 7.42
C GLY A 102 -11.70 16.64 7.33
N ALA A 103 -12.53 17.61 6.98
CA ALA A 103 -12.13 19.02 6.82
C ALA A 103 -11.47 19.66 8.06
N GLY A 104 -11.73 19.10 9.26
CA GLY A 104 -11.11 19.56 10.52
C GLY A 104 -9.68 19.10 10.74
N GLN A 105 -9.12 18.23 9.86
CA GLN A 105 -7.74 17.78 10.00
C GLN A 105 -6.76 18.92 9.78
N PRO A 106 -5.90 19.26 10.75
CA PRO A 106 -4.87 20.27 10.57
C PRO A 106 -3.93 19.92 9.42
N ARG A 107 -3.56 20.91 8.63
CA ARG A 107 -2.59 20.76 7.56
C ARG A 107 -1.21 21.13 8.06
N VAL A 108 -0.24 20.29 7.75
CA VAL A 108 1.15 20.41 8.18
C VAL A 108 2.09 20.59 7.00
N PRO A 109 3.22 21.29 7.16
CA PRO A 109 4.25 21.36 6.13
C PRO A 109 4.92 20.01 5.94
N VAL A 110 5.28 19.71 4.68
CA VAL A 110 6.09 18.54 4.30
C VAL A 110 7.33 19.03 3.56
N GLN A 111 8.50 18.57 3.98
CA GLN A 111 9.77 18.84 3.30
C GLN A 111 10.09 17.65 2.38
N PHE A 112 10.33 17.95 1.10
CA PHE A 112 10.59 16.94 0.07
C PHE A 112 12.03 16.88 -0.35
N GLN A 113 12.55 15.66 -0.54
CA GLN A 113 13.85 15.44 -1.20
C GLN A 113 13.75 15.75 -2.69
N TYR A 114 12.68 15.28 -3.35
CA TYR A 114 12.40 15.52 -4.78
C TYR A 114 11.34 16.62 -4.93
N LYS A 115 11.65 17.83 -4.40
CA LYS A 115 10.70 18.94 -4.34
C LYS A 115 10.20 19.41 -5.70
N ASP A 116 11.05 19.29 -6.74
CA ASP A 116 10.75 19.78 -8.09
C ASP A 116 9.73 18.90 -8.82
N GLU A 117 9.47 17.69 -8.30
CA GLU A 117 8.49 16.73 -8.79
C GLU A 117 7.40 16.41 -7.74
N SER A 118 7.32 17.22 -6.69
CA SER A 118 6.36 17.06 -5.60
C SER A 118 5.38 18.21 -5.54
N ASP A 119 4.11 17.92 -5.24
CA ASP A 119 3.13 18.97 -5.03
C ASP A 119 3.42 19.71 -3.70
N PRO A 120 3.50 21.02 -3.71
CA PRO A 120 3.76 21.77 -2.48
C PRO A 120 2.62 21.63 -1.47
N GLY A 121 2.98 21.55 -0.18
CA GLY A 121 1.99 21.50 0.90
C GLY A 121 1.16 22.76 1.07
N PRO A 122 0.41 22.81 2.18
CA PRO A 122 0.43 21.88 3.30
C PRO A 122 -0.45 20.65 3.09
N TYR A 123 -0.12 19.54 3.79
CA TYR A 123 -0.80 18.24 3.70
C TYR A 123 -1.62 17.94 4.96
N PRO A 124 -2.82 17.34 4.87
CA PRO A 124 -3.65 17.01 6.04
C PRO A 124 -3.20 15.66 6.65
N VAL A 125 -1.91 15.53 6.98
CA VAL A 125 -1.34 14.29 7.51
C VAL A 125 -1.37 14.33 9.04
N PRO A 126 -2.13 13.44 9.72
CA PRO A 126 -2.09 13.30 11.17
C PRO A 126 -0.69 12.93 11.66
N ALA A 127 -0.33 13.33 12.88
CA ALA A 127 0.97 13.02 13.47
C ALA A 127 1.18 11.50 13.67
N ASP A 128 0.09 10.76 13.85
CA ASP A 128 0.01 9.30 14.02
C ASP A 128 -0.46 8.57 12.77
N ALA A 129 -0.40 9.20 11.59
CA ALA A 129 -0.77 8.56 10.34
C ALA A 129 -0.06 7.21 10.17
N PRO A 130 -0.77 6.17 9.72
CA PRO A 130 -0.16 4.85 9.52
C PRO A 130 0.91 4.93 8.43
N ILE A 131 2.06 4.31 8.71
CA ILE A 131 3.19 4.23 7.78
C ILE A 131 3.32 2.79 7.31
N GLU A 132 3.50 2.57 6.03
CA GLU A 132 3.75 1.24 5.48
C GLU A 132 4.92 0.55 6.17
N GLY A 133 4.70 -0.72 6.57
CA GLY A 133 5.65 -1.49 7.35
C GLY A 133 5.86 -1.03 8.79
N GLY A 134 5.09 -0.02 9.24
CA GLY A 134 5.14 0.53 10.59
C GLY A 134 6.19 1.64 10.79
N PRO A 135 6.22 2.28 11.97
CA PRO A 135 7.04 3.46 12.22
C PRO A 135 8.56 3.20 12.14
N ALA A 136 8.99 1.96 12.37
CA ALA A 136 10.40 1.55 12.30
C ALA A 136 10.82 0.99 10.92
N ALA A 137 9.92 0.95 9.95
CA ALA A 137 10.18 0.41 8.62
C ALA A 137 11.35 1.12 7.92
N LYS A 138 12.09 0.35 7.12
CA LYS A 138 13.23 0.84 6.31
C LYS A 138 12.92 0.86 4.81
N GLY A 139 11.75 0.34 4.39
CA GLY A 139 11.29 0.31 3.00
C GLY A 139 10.72 1.66 2.54
N ASP A 140 9.75 1.58 1.65
CA ASP A 140 9.17 2.75 0.95
C ASP A 140 8.39 3.68 1.86
N ARG A 141 7.85 3.16 2.98
CA ARG A 141 7.24 3.98 4.04
C ARG A 141 6.16 4.92 3.50
N HIS A 142 5.28 4.40 2.67
CA HIS A 142 4.17 5.18 2.16
C HIS A 142 3.25 5.64 3.29
N VAL A 143 2.78 6.89 3.15
CA VAL A 143 1.68 7.44 3.96
C VAL A 143 0.63 7.96 3.00
N ILE A 144 -0.58 7.42 3.13
CA ILE A 144 -1.71 7.75 2.25
C ILE A 144 -2.83 8.35 3.09
N VAL A 145 -3.28 9.54 2.69
CA VAL A 145 -4.37 10.27 3.35
C VAL A 145 -5.44 10.66 2.34
N ILE A 146 -6.69 10.33 2.63
CA ILE A 146 -7.84 10.75 1.85
C ILE A 146 -8.59 11.83 2.64
N ASP A 147 -8.65 13.03 2.10
CA ASP A 147 -9.53 14.10 2.58
C ASP A 147 -10.91 13.90 1.95
N ARG A 148 -11.84 13.31 2.73
CA ARG A 148 -13.17 12.93 2.24
C ARG A 148 -14.05 14.13 1.89
N ASP A 149 -13.83 15.26 2.54
CA ASP A 149 -14.67 16.45 2.35
C ASP A 149 -14.20 17.28 1.16
N ALA A 150 -12.87 17.39 0.96
CA ALA A 150 -12.29 17.99 -0.23
C ALA A 150 -12.20 17.04 -1.42
N TRP A 151 -12.44 15.75 -1.21
CA TRP A 151 -12.31 14.66 -2.16
C TRP A 151 -10.94 14.67 -2.85
N LYS A 152 -9.88 14.74 -2.02
CA LYS A 152 -8.48 14.76 -2.44
C LYS A 152 -7.69 13.64 -1.79
N LEU A 153 -6.78 13.09 -2.55
CA LEU A 153 -5.83 12.07 -2.12
C LEU A 153 -4.45 12.71 -1.96
N TYR A 154 -3.80 12.46 -0.84
CA TYR A 154 -2.45 12.90 -0.52
C TYR A 154 -1.59 11.67 -0.26
N GLU A 155 -0.49 11.55 -0.98
CA GLU A 155 0.40 10.39 -0.87
C GLU A 155 1.85 10.86 -0.69
N LEU A 156 2.56 10.21 0.22
CA LEU A 156 3.96 10.47 0.53
C LEU A 156 4.79 9.20 0.37
N PHE A 157 5.95 9.33 -0.25
CA PHE A 157 6.99 8.30 -0.33
C PHE A 157 8.09 8.59 0.69
N SER A 158 8.67 7.56 1.31
CA SER A 158 9.74 7.65 2.31
C SER A 158 9.42 8.62 3.46
N ALA A 159 8.16 8.57 3.93
CA ALA A 159 7.62 9.52 4.88
C ALA A 159 8.14 9.31 6.31
N ARG A 160 8.46 10.41 6.99
CA ARG A 160 8.91 10.43 8.38
C ARG A 160 8.28 11.63 9.09
N PRO A 161 7.67 11.44 10.28
CA PRO A 161 7.21 12.58 11.09
C PRO A 161 8.41 13.43 11.51
N GLY A 162 8.23 14.74 11.53
CA GLY A 162 9.20 15.68 12.08
C GLY A 162 9.29 15.54 13.61
N ALA A 163 10.45 15.87 14.16
CA ALA A 163 10.68 15.79 15.61
C ALA A 163 9.76 16.71 16.43
N ASP A 164 9.21 17.74 15.80
CA ASP A 164 8.27 18.70 16.39
C ASP A 164 6.82 18.19 16.46
N GLY A 165 6.53 17.02 15.84
CA GLY A 165 5.19 16.47 15.72
C GLY A 165 4.21 17.33 14.89
N LYS A 166 4.72 18.37 14.19
CA LYS A 166 3.92 19.34 13.43
C LYS A 166 4.34 19.46 11.99
N SER A 167 5.27 18.63 11.54
CA SER A 167 5.80 18.59 10.20
C SER A 167 6.08 17.15 9.75
N TRP A 168 6.32 16.97 8.45
CA TRP A 168 6.76 15.69 7.88
C TRP A 168 7.93 15.92 6.94
N HIS A 169 8.75 14.88 6.76
CA HIS A 169 9.76 14.77 5.72
C HIS A 169 9.37 13.61 4.81
N ALA A 170 9.56 13.78 3.51
CA ALA A 170 9.28 12.72 2.54
C ALA A 170 10.27 12.74 1.37
N GLY A 171 10.40 11.64 0.66
CA GLY A 171 11.12 11.59 -0.61
C GLY A 171 10.39 12.42 -1.64
N SER A 172 9.15 12.06 -1.92
CA SER A 172 8.24 12.78 -2.81
C SER A 172 6.83 12.83 -2.22
N GLY A 173 5.99 13.69 -2.78
CA GLY A 173 4.58 13.79 -2.42
C GLY A 173 3.70 14.20 -3.58
N ALA A 174 2.48 13.66 -3.58
CA ALA A 174 1.50 13.92 -4.63
C ALA A 174 0.12 14.25 -4.05
N ILE A 175 -0.56 15.16 -4.72
CA ILE A 175 -1.96 15.54 -4.42
C ILE A 175 -2.79 15.26 -5.67
N PHE A 176 -3.77 14.37 -5.53
CA PHE A 176 -4.71 14.05 -6.61
C PHE A 176 -6.09 14.57 -6.28
N ASP A 177 -6.71 15.24 -7.23
CA ASP A 177 -8.13 15.59 -7.18
C ASP A 177 -8.94 14.38 -7.66
N LEU A 178 -9.63 13.72 -6.74
CA LEU A 178 -10.39 12.51 -7.02
C LEU A 178 -11.68 12.77 -7.81
N SER A 179 -12.06 14.03 -8.00
CA SER A 179 -13.17 14.44 -8.88
C SER A 179 -12.75 14.69 -10.34
N SER A 180 -11.46 14.50 -10.66
CA SER A 180 -10.85 14.87 -11.94
C SER A 180 -10.02 13.73 -12.54
N ASN A 181 -9.95 13.72 -13.88
CA ASN A 181 -9.04 12.84 -14.63
C ASN A 181 -7.69 13.50 -14.96
N LYS A 182 -7.40 14.65 -14.35
CA LYS A 182 -6.16 15.38 -14.59
C LYS A 182 -4.95 14.56 -14.16
N LEU A 183 -4.04 14.31 -15.08
CA LEU A 183 -2.77 13.67 -14.81
C LEU A 183 -1.78 14.65 -14.17
N ARG A 184 -0.76 14.13 -13.50
CA ARG A 184 0.39 14.92 -13.05
C ARG A 184 1.14 15.49 -14.26
N PRO A 185 2.00 16.50 -14.08
CA PRO A 185 2.87 16.98 -15.16
C PRO A 185 3.71 15.85 -15.75
N ALA A 186 3.90 15.86 -17.06
CA ALA A 186 4.78 14.91 -17.75
C ALA A 186 6.21 14.97 -17.18
N GLY A 187 6.78 13.81 -16.87
CA GLY A 187 8.09 13.68 -16.24
C GLY A 187 8.08 13.79 -14.71
N TRP A 188 6.92 14.02 -14.07
CA TRP A 188 6.83 14.06 -12.61
C TRP A 188 6.50 12.68 -12.04
N THR A 189 7.26 12.27 -11.03
CA THR A 189 6.91 11.13 -10.17
C THR A 189 5.71 11.47 -9.27
N SER A 190 5.23 10.48 -8.51
CA SER A 190 4.32 10.67 -7.37
C SER A 190 4.96 10.06 -6.11
N ALA A 191 4.17 9.53 -5.20
CA ALA A 191 4.65 8.58 -4.23
C ALA A 191 4.93 7.21 -4.86
N ASP A 192 4.50 7.01 -6.10
CA ASP A 192 4.74 5.85 -6.95
C ASP A 192 5.64 6.24 -8.14
N ALA A 193 6.58 5.39 -8.53
CA ALA A 193 7.58 5.72 -9.55
C ALA A 193 6.97 6.06 -10.92
N ALA A 194 5.82 5.52 -11.25
CA ALA A 194 5.11 5.83 -12.50
C ALA A 194 4.42 7.20 -12.53
N GLY A 195 4.42 7.96 -11.43
CA GLY A 195 3.61 9.18 -11.30
C GLY A 195 2.12 8.90 -11.15
N LEU A 196 1.75 7.67 -10.84
CA LEU A 196 0.36 7.23 -10.61
C LEU A 196 -0.05 7.40 -9.15
N PRO A 197 -1.35 7.50 -8.85
CA PRO A 197 -1.84 7.36 -7.48
C PRO A 197 -1.79 5.89 -7.05
N ILE A 198 -1.41 5.66 -5.80
CA ILE A 198 -1.32 4.31 -5.19
C ILE A 198 -2.70 3.81 -4.76
N PHE A 199 -3.42 4.61 -3.96
CA PHE A 199 -4.68 4.19 -3.32
C PHE A 199 -5.71 3.60 -4.29
N PRO A 200 -5.99 4.18 -5.45
CA PRO A 200 -6.98 3.65 -6.39
C PRO A 200 -6.63 2.28 -6.97
N GLY A 201 -5.37 1.88 -6.92
CA GLY A 201 -4.88 0.60 -7.43
C GLY A 201 -4.73 -0.49 -6.38
N LEU A 202 -5.01 -0.20 -5.10
CA LEU A 202 -4.89 -1.18 -4.03
C LEU A 202 -6.05 -2.18 -4.04
N VAL A 203 -5.75 -3.45 -3.78
CA VAL A 203 -6.76 -4.43 -3.36
C VAL A 203 -7.18 -4.07 -1.94
N ARG A 204 -8.48 -3.89 -1.70
CA ARG A 204 -9.02 -3.56 -0.38
C ARG A 204 -10.01 -4.60 0.11
N TYR A 205 -10.00 -4.83 1.42
CA TYR A 205 -10.88 -5.81 2.07
C TYR A 205 -12.38 -5.50 1.84
N ASP A 206 -12.75 -4.21 1.98
CA ASP A 206 -14.13 -3.76 1.78
C ASP A 206 -14.68 -4.09 0.39
N GLU A 207 -13.82 -4.07 -0.63
CA GLU A 207 -14.20 -4.40 -2.00
C GLU A 207 -14.18 -5.91 -2.26
N ALA A 208 -13.09 -6.59 -1.89
CA ALA A 208 -12.92 -8.00 -2.23
C ALA A 208 -13.83 -8.93 -1.41
N VAL A 209 -14.13 -8.59 -0.14
CA VAL A 209 -14.85 -9.45 0.78
C VAL A 209 -16.27 -8.95 1.08
N GLU A 210 -16.42 -7.66 1.43
CA GLU A 210 -17.70 -7.11 1.84
C GLU A 210 -18.59 -6.81 0.63
N LYS A 211 -18.10 -5.99 -0.32
CA LYS A 211 -18.84 -5.64 -1.55
C LYS A 211 -18.81 -6.73 -2.60
N LYS A 212 -17.84 -7.65 -2.51
CA LYS A 212 -17.60 -8.74 -3.48
C LYS A 212 -17.42 -8.25 -4.91
N ALA A 213 -16.88 -7.04 -5.08
CA ALA A 213 -16.66 -6.41 -6.37
C ALA A 213 -15.51 -5.39 -6.29
N ILE A 214 -14.53 -5.54 -7.18
CA ILE A 214 -13.49 -4.55 -7.45
C ILE A 214 -13.77 -4.01 -8.86
N ASN A 215 -14.05 -2.72 -8.97
CA ASN A 215 -14.49 -2.08 -10.21
C ASN A 215 -13.44 -1.12 -10.80
N HIS A 216 -12.18 -1.43 -10.61
CA HIS A 216 -11.04 -0.66 -11.12
C HIS A 216 -9.85 -1.56 -11.42
N ALA A 217 -8.87 -1.04 -12.16
CA ALA A 217 -7.58 -1.69 -12.35
C ALA A 217 -6.81 -1.75 -11.03
N LEU A 218 -5.92 -2.72 -10.91
CA LEU A 218 -5.05 -2.89 -9.77
C LEU A 218 -3.64 -2.39 -10.06
N ARG A 219 -2.82 -2.21 -9.02
CA ARG A 219 -1.42 -1.80 -9.10
C ARG A 219 -0.51 -3.01 -8.91
N PHE A 220 0.56 -3.10 -9.71
CA PHE A 220 1.60 -4.10 -9.49
C PHE A 220 2.98 -3.58 -9.81
N THR A 221 4.02 -4.29 -9.35
CA THR A 221 5.42 -3.93 -9.55
C THR A 221 6.16 -4.94 -10.43
N CYS A 222 7.28 -4.49 -11.00
CA CYS A 222 8.24 -5.31 -11.74
C CYS A 222 9.66 -4.95 -11.30
N VAL A 223 10.56 -5.94 -11.23
CA VAL A 223 11.99 -5.69 -10.92
C VAL A 223 12.63 -4.77 -11.97
N ARG A 224 12.28 -4.98 -13.23
CA ARG A 224 12.90 -4.26 -14.35
C ARG A 224 11.85 -3.63 -15.23
N THR A 225 11.96 -2.31 -15.40
CA THR A 225 11.19 -1.53 -16.38
C THR A 225 12.14 -0.87 -17.37
N ARG A 226 11.64 -0.38 -18.50
CA ARG A 226 12.43 0.40 -19.43
C ARG A 226 12.27 1.91 -19.18
N ARG A 227 13.20 2.71 -19.75
CA ARG A 227 13.16 4.17 -19.75
C ARG A 227 12.04 4.68 -20.65
N ALA A 228 10.81 4.40 -20.25
CA ALA A 228 9.60 4.84 -20.94
C ALA A 228 8.39 4.75 -20.01
N TYR A 229 7.38 5.53 -20.31
CA TYR A 229 6.05 5.39 -19.70
C TYR A 229 4.95 5.50 -20.76
N VAL A 230 3.77 5.04 -20.42
CA VAL A 230 2.54 5.21 -21.20
C VAL A 230 1.42 5.74 -20.31
N PRO A 231 0.55 6.64 -20.81
CA PRO A 231 -0.57 7.13 -20.02
C PRO A 231 -1.43 5.98 -19.47
N PRO A 232 -1.96 6.11 -18.23
CA PRO A 232 -2.00 7.33 -17.40
C PRO A 232 -0.72 7.64 -16.59
N ALA A 233 0.34 6.80 -16.67
CA ALA A 233 1.62 7.14 -16.06
C ALA A 233 2.22 8.41 -16.67
N THR A 234 3.02 9.12 -15.87
CA THR A 234 3.67 10.38 -16.26
C THR A 234 5.18 10.36 -16.11
N HIS A 235 5.73 9.28 -15.52
CA HIS A 235 7.14 9.19 -15.21
C HIS A 235 7.69 7.77 -15.42
N PHE A 236 9.01 7.64 -15.54
CA PHE A 236 9.76 6.39 -15.56
C PHE A 236 10.98 6.48 -14.62
N ALA A 237 11.30 5.39 -13.92
CA ALA A 237 12.39 5.32 -12.96
C ALA A 237 13.49 4.33 -13.38
N SER A 238 13.73 4.17 -14.68
CA SER A 238 14.73 3.23 -15.22
C SER A 238 15.59 3.88 -16.28
N ARG A 239 16.83 3.37 -16.41
CA ARG A 239 17.76 3.74 -17.50
C ARG A 239 17.85 2.69 -18.60
N LEU A 240 17.17 1.53 -18.42
CA LEU A 240 17.20 0.44 -19.38
C LEU A 240 16.40 0.79 -20.64
N THR A 241 16.89 0.37 -21.81
CA THR A 241 16.27 0.71 -23.10
C THR A 241 15.76 -0.50 -23.87
N ASP A 242 15.89 -1.72 -23.31
CA ASP A 242 15.41 -2.96 -23.93
C ASP A 242 13.89 -2.86 -24.16
N ALA A 243 13.47 -3.00 -25.42
CA ALA A 243 12.06 -2.92 -25.83
C ALA A 243 11.19 -4.05 -25.26
N ASN A 244 11.80 -5.15 -24.82
CA ASN A 244 11.12 -6.28 -24.19
C ASN A 244 10.85 -6.08 -22.70
N LEU A 245 11.32 -4.96 -22.12
CA LEU A 245 10.98 -4.59 -20.75
C LEU A 245 9.72 -3.72 -20.72
N PRO A 246 8.88 -3.88 -19.67
CA PRO A 246 7.67 -3.09 -19.55
C PRO A 246 7.97 -1.60 -19.35
N PRO A 247 7.26 -0.68 -20.04
CA PRO A 247 7.24 0.74 -19.64
C PRO A 247 6.38 0.91 -18.39
N MET A 248 6.61 1.95 -17.59
CA MET A 248 5.66 2.37 -16.55
C MET A 248 4.30 2.69 -17.17
N GLY A 249 3.21 2.36 -16.46
CA GLY A 249 1.85 2.52 -16.99
C GLY A 249 1.39 1.40 -17.92
N MET A 250 2.24 0.44 -18.29
CA MET A 250 1.82 -0.73 -19.07
C MET A 250 0.72 -1.48 -18.32
N ARG A 251 -0.32 -1.87 -19.06
CA ARG A 251 -1.46 -2.57 -18.48
C ARG A 251 -1.52 -4.01 -18.96
N VAL A 252 -1.67 -4.93 -18.02
CA VAL A 252 -1.86 -6.35 -18.27
C VAL A 252 -3.21 -6.80 -17.76
N ARG A 253 -3.75 -7.87 -18.34
CA ARG A 253 -4.95 -8.53 -17.82
C ARG A 253 -4.72 -10.03 -17.70
N LEU A 254 -5.43 -10.65 -16.75
CA LEU A 254 -5.54 -12.11 -16.69
C LEU A 254 -6.30 -12.61 -17.92
N ARG A 255 -5.78 -13.66 -18.57
CA ARG A 255 -6.40 -14.24 -19.76
C ARG A 255 -7.85 -14.66 -19.49
N ALA A 256 -8.71 -14.45 -20.49
CA ALA A 256 -10.15 -14.72 -20.36
C ALA A 256 -10.44 -16.22 -20.08
N ASP A 257 -9.64 -17.10 -20.66
CA ASP A 257 -9.75 -18.57 -20.55
C ASP A 257 -9.18 -19.14 -19.23
N PHE A 258 -8.51 -18.35 -18.40
CA PHE A 258 -7.99 -18.82 -17.11
C PHE A 258 -9.15 -19.20 -16.15
N ASP A 259 -9.16 -20.46 -15.68
CA ASP A 259 -10.21 -20.95 -14.77
C ASP A 259 -9.99 -20.45 -13.34
N ILE A 260 -10.91 -19.57 -12.87
CA ILE A 260 -10.92 -19.02 -11.52
C ILE A 260 -11.84 -19.78 -10.55
N SER A 261 -12.59 -20.76 -11.02
CA SER A 261 -13.64 -21.45 -10.23
C SER A 261 -13.10 -22.19 -9.00
N LYS A 262 -11.82 -22.56 -9.02
CA LYS A 262 -11.14 -23.31 -7.94
C LYS A 262 -10.44 -22.42 -6.91
N PHE A 263 -10.67 -21.13 -6.96
CA PHE A 263 -10.13 -20.17 -6.00
C PHE A 263 -11.17 -19.84 -4.93
N PRO A 264 -10.74 -19.44 -3.70
CA PRO A 264 -11.65 -18.92 -2.68
C PRO A 264 -12.40 -17.66 -3.18
N ALA A 265 -13.51 -17.35 -2.55
CA ALA A 265 -14.39 -16.27 -3.01
C ALA A 265 -13.69 -14.91 -3.11
N SER A 266 -12.90 -14.53 -2.10
CA SER A 266 -12.13 -13.29 -2.09
C SER A 266 -11.13 -13.23 -3.26
N ALA A 267 -10.41 -14.33 -3.51
CA ALA A 267 -9.49 -14.44 -4.64
C ALA A 267 -10.21 -14.41 -5.99
N GLN A 268 -11.40 -15.03 -6.11
CA GLN A 268 -12.21 -14.96 -7.34
C GLN A 268 -12.59 -13.51 -7.68
N VAL A 269 -12.93 -12.68 -6.69
CA VAL A 269 -13.23 -11.26 -6.91
C VAL A 269 -12.02 -10.53 -7.47
N ILE A 270 -10.83 -10.73 -6.87
CA ILE A 270 -9.58 -10.14 -7.34
C ILE A 270 -9.27 -10.60 -8.78
N LEU A 271 -9.34 -11.91 -9.04
CA LEU A 271 -9.07 -12.46 -10.37
C LEU A 271 -10.09 -12.00 -11.43
N THR A 272 -11.34 -11.79 -11.04
CA THR A 272 -12.36 -11.19 -11.91
C THR A 272 -11.99 -9.76 -12.28
N ALA A 273 -11.54 -8.95 -11.32
CA ALA A 273 -11.05 -7.61 -11.60
C ALA A 273 -9.83 -7.63 -12.53
N LEU A 274 -8.90 -8.57 -12.32
CA LEU A 274 -7.73 -8.75 -13.20
C LEU A 274 -8.11 -9.14 -14.63
N LYS A 275 -9.20 -9.88 -14.85
CA LYS A 275 -9.73 -10.16 -16.19
C LYS A 275 -10.38 -8.93 -16.82
N LYS A 276 -11.12 -8.16 -16.03
CA LYS A 276 -11.96 -7.07 -16.54
C LYS A 276 -11.20 -5.75 -16.64
N TYR A 277 -10.50 -5.40 -15.58
CA TYR A 277 -9.80 -4.13 -15.46
C TYR A 277 -8.28 -4.26 -15.56
N GLY A 278 -7.77 -5.48 -15.31
CA GLY A 278 -6.34 -5.76 -15.31
C GLY A 278 -5.58 -5.07 -14.18
N MET A 279 -4.28 -4.96 -14.36
CA MET A 279 -3.39 -4.23 -13.46
C MET A 279 -2.33 -3.43 -14.22
N ILE A 280 -1.84 -2.36 -13.59
CA ILE A 280 -0.95 -1.37 -14.20
C ILE A 280 0.42 -1.44 -13.54
N VAL A 281 1.49 -1.44 -14.33
CA VAL A 281 2.88 -1.30 -13.83
C VAL A 281 3.04 0.09 -13.25
N ALA A 282 3.23 0.16 -11.94
CA ALA A 282 3.23 1.42 -11.21
C ALA A 282 4.59 1.74 -10.57
N ASP A 283 5.39 0.72 -10.26
CA ASP A 283 6.70 0.91 -9.65
C ASP A 283 7.70 -0.20 -10.01
N ASN A 284 8.98 0.07 -9.70
CA ASN A 284 10.01 -0.95 -9.61
C ASN A 284 9.95 -1.60 -8.21
N GLY A 285 9.94 -2.92 -8.19
CA GLY A 285 9.85 -3.74 -6.98
C GLY A 285 10.07 -5.20 -7.33
N SER A 286 9.42 -6.11 -6.66
CA SER A 286 9.45 -7.52 -7.05
C SER A 286 8.49 -7.78 -8.20
N ASP A 287 8.80 -8.81 -9.03
CA ASP A 287 7.97 -9.14 -10.19
C ASP A 287 6.63 -9.74 -9.78
N TRP A 288 5.56 -9.25 -10.42
CA TRP A 288 4.18 -9.70 -10.20
C TRP A 288 3.69 -9.49 -8.76
N PHE A 289 4.24 -8.52 -8.02
CA PHE A 289 3.73 -8.15 -6.71
C PHE A 289 2.53 -7.24 -6.86
N LEU A 290 1.37 -7.77 -6.46
CA LEU A 290 0.07 -7.11 -6.46
C LEU A 290 -0.10 -6.35 -5.14
N SER A 291 -0.27 -5.05 -5.21
CA SER A 291 -0.39 -4.22 -4.01
C SER A 291 -1.80 -4.21 -3.44
N GLY A 292 -1.90 -4.12 -2.13
CA GLY A 292 -3.18 -3.98 -1.43
C GLY A 292 -3.04 -3.31 -0.08
N ALA A 293 -4.14 -3.02 0.54
CA ALA A 293 -4.19 -2.45 1.89
C ALA A 293 -4.18 -3.55 2.95
N PRO A 294 -3.48 -3.37 4.07
CA PRO A 294 -3.53 -4.28 5.20
C PRO A 294 -4.92 -4.25 5.84
N ASP A 295 -5.40 -5.41 6.26
CA ASP A 295 -6.61 -5.54 7.07
C ASP A 295 -6.48 -6.78 7.96
N PRO A 296 -6.72 -6.69 9.28
CA PRO A 296 -6.59 -7.84 10.19
C PRO A 296 -7.63 -8.93 9.94
N ARG A 297 -8.64 -8.67 9.12
CA ARG A 297 -9.71 -9.60 8.76
C ARG A 297 -9.39 -10.45 7.53
N TRP A 298 -8.29 -10.16 6.79
CA TRP A 298 -7.87 -10.98 5.66
C TRP A 298 -7.65 -12.44 6.07
N ASN A 299 -7.98 -13.35 5.18
CA ASN A 299 -7.53 -14.73 5.26
C ASN A 299 -6.27 -14.89 4.38
N ASP A 300 -5.10 -14.89 5.02
CA ASP A 300 -3.81 -14.95 4.30
C ASP A 300 -3.64 -16.26 3.53
N ASP A 301 -4.24 -17.37 3.96
CA ASP A 301 -4.22 -18.64 3.22
C ASP A 301 -5.04 -18.53 1.92
N GLU A 302 -6.19 -17.88 1.95
CA GLU A 302 -6.96 -17.60 0.75
C GLU A 302 -6.20 -16.68 -0.19
N LEU A 303 -5.58 -15.61 0.30
CA LEU A 303 -4.75 -14.72 -0.51
C LEU A 303 -3.56 -15.45 -1.12
N ASN A 304 -2.91 -16.36 -0.38
CA ASN A 304 -1.80 -17.15 -0.88
C ASN A 304 -2.17 -18.04 -2.07
N THR A 305 -3.46 -18.35 -2.28
CA THR A 305 -3.91 -19.09 -3.47
C THR A 305 -3.63 -18.33 -4.76
N LEU A 306 -3.56 -16.99 -4.73
CA LEU A 306 -3.22 -16.14 -5.87
C LEU A 306 -1.85 -16.50 -6.46
N LYS A 307 -0.92 -17.05 -5.66
CA LYS A 307 0.40 -17.53 -6.13
C LYS A 307 0.34 -18.70 -7.11
N ARG A 308 -0.83 -19.29 -7.31
CA ARG A 308 -1.06 -20.30 -8.35
C ARG A 308 -1.13 -19.69 -9.75
N VAL A 309 -1.48 -18.41 -9.85
CA VAL A 309 -1.45 -17.64 -11.10
C VAL A 309 -0.01 -17.29 -11.43
N LYS A 310 0.39 -17.48 -12.69
CA LYS A 310 1.75 -17.22 -13.17
C LYS A 310 1.78 -16.10 -14.19
N GLY A 311 2.96 -15.54 -14.42
CA GLY A 311 3.15 -14.54 -15.46
C GLY A 311 2.59 -14.97 -16.83
N ARG A 312 2.74 -16.25 -17.19
CA ARG A 312 2.22 -16.82 -18.45
C ARG A 312 0.69 -16.75 -18.60
N ASP A 313 -0.03 -16.57 -17.48
CA ASP A 313 -1.50 -16.49 -17.46
C ASP A 313 -2.00 -15.07 -17.76
N PHE A 314 -1.08 -14.11 -17.90
CA PHE A 314 -1.36 -12.74 -18.26
C PHE A 314 -1.04 -12.44 -19.73
N GLU A 315 -1.69 -11.42 -20.22
CA GLU A 315 -1.41 -10.81 -21.53
C GLU A 315 -1.39 -9.28 -21.39
N VAL A 316 -0.55 -8.65 -22.20
CA VAL A 316 -0.44 -7.18 -22.27
C VAL A 316 -1.48 -6.69 -23.24
N ILE A 317 -2.30 -5.71 -22.85
CA ILE A 317 -3.19 -5.02 -23.80
C ILE A 317 -2.39 -4.06 -24.66
N GLN A 318 -2.92 -3.72 -25.83
CA GLN A 318 -2.22 -2.85 -26.79
C GLN A 318 -1.69 -1.57 -26.11
N ILE A 319 -0.38 -1.38 -26.22
CA ILE A 319 0.34 -0.26 -25.62
C ILE A 319 0.29 0.94 -26.57
N PRO A 320 -0.10 2.15 -26.08
CA PRO A 320 0.11 3.38 -26.82
C PRO A 320 1.60 3.64 -27.11
N VAL A 321 1.89 4.57 -28.00
CA VAL A 321 3.29 4.98 -28.26
C VAL A 321 3.91 5.46 -26.95
N PRO A 322 4.99 4.82 -26.47
CA PRO A 322 5.60 5.18 -25.19
C PRO A 322 6.35 6.51 -25.26
N VAL A 323 6.28 7.26 -24.16
CA VAL A 323 7.05 8.49 -23.96
C VAL A 323 8.41 8.11 -23.36
N THR A 324 9.49 8.62 -23.96
CA THR A 324 10.89 8.28 -23.59
C THR A 324 11.72 9.49 -23.15
N ARG A 325 11.09 10.66 -23.09
CA ARG A 325 11.75 11.95 -22.79
C ARG A 325 11.11 12.62 -21.58
#